data_fa32edea386a6e02fb4200c1b8abf4e3
#
_entry.id   fa32edea386a6e02fb4200c1b8abf4e3
#
_cell.length_a   1.000
_cell.length_b   1.000
_cell.length_c   1.000
_cell.angle_alpha   90.00
_cell.angle_beta   90.00
_cell.angle_gamma   90.00
#
_symmetry.space_group_name_H-M   'P 1'
#
loop_
_entity.id
_entity.type
_entity.pdbx_description
1 polymer ?
#
loop_
_entity_poly.entity_id
_entity_poly.type
_entity_poly.pdbx_seq_one_letter_code
_entity_poly.pdbx_strand_id
1 'polypeptide(L)'
;MTVITDYINNDYRALDSQETILAAQDFFMDASYSHFPVLEAGVYIGSIVADDLETFDTDKKVGDYKYTLEPFFVRPNMIWLDVLEVFGKNHTDIVPILDENNHYVGYYELADVMKFFNETPFIKEAGGIIIVKKALIDYSMSQISQIVESNNGKL
;
A
#
# COMPACT_ATOMS: atom_id res chain seq x y z
N MET A 1 -1.62 18.41 -11.68
CA MET A 1 -0.72 17.80 -10.69
C MET A 1 -1.16 16.37 -10.44
N THR A 2 -0.25 15.41 -10.57
CA THR A 2 -0.52 13.99 -10.28
C THR A 2 -0.49 13.78 -8.76
N VAL A 3 -1.48 13.10 -8.21
CA VAL A 3 -1.53 12.70 -6.81
C VAL A 3 -1.51 11.18 -6.72
N ILE A 4 -1.06 10.64 -5.57
CA ILE A 4 -0.89 9.19 -5.42
C ILE A 4 -2.19 8.41 -5.66
N THR A 5 -3.34 8.98 -5.30
CA THR A 5 -4.65 8.33 -5.51
C THR A 5 -5.01 8.14 -6.98
N ASP A 6 -4.32 8.82 -7.91
CA ASP A 6 -4.49 8.58 -9.34
C ASP A 6 -3.99 7.18 -9.75
N TYR A 7 -3.19 6.56 -8.90
CA TYR A 7 -2.63 5.22 -9.14
C TYR A 7 -3.40 4.10 -8.46
N ILE A 8 -4.56 4.39 -7.88
CA ILE A 8 -5.43 3.34 -7.32
C ILE A 8 -5.82 2.38 -8.44
N ASN A 9 -5.49 1.11 -8.25
CA ASN A 9 -5.66 0.07 -9.26
C ASN A 9 -6.81 -0.86 -8.86
N ASN A 10 -7.66 -1.19 -9.82
CA ASN A 10 -8.78 -2.13 -9.68
C ASN A 10 -8.84 -3.09 -10.87
N ASP A 11 -7.72 -3.32 -11.55
CA ASP A 11 -7.68 -4.21 -12.71
C ASP A 11 -8.08 -5.65 -12.35
N TYR A 12 -7.71 -6.08 -11.15
CA TYR A 12 -8.14 -7.35 -10.58
C TYR A 12 -9.00 -7.08 -9.35
N ARG A 13 -10.12 -7.81 -9.23
CA ARG A 13 -10.92 -7.76 -8.01
C ARG A 13 -10.21 -8.48 -6.86
N ALA A 14 -10.48 -8.07 -5.63
CA ALA A 14 -9.98 -8.77 -4.46
C ALA A 14 -10.49 -10.22 -4.44
N LEU A 15 -9.71 -11.12 -3.84
CA LEU A 15 -10.14 -12.51 -3.64
C LEU A 15 -11.24 -12.54 -2.57
N ASP A 16 -12.13 -13.51 -2.69
CA ASP A 16 -13.20 -13.73 -1.71
C ASP A 16 -12.86 -14.93 -0.84
N SER A 17 -13.18 -14.86 0.45
CA SER A 17 -12.92 -15.94 1.40
C SER A 17 -13.62 -17.25 1.02
N GLN A 18 -14.68 -17.20 0.23
CA GLN A 18 -15.41 -18.40 -0.25
C GLN A 18 -14.79 -19.02 -1.48
N GLU A 19 -13.83 -18.38 -2.14
CA GLU A 19 -13.11 -18.95 -3.26
C GLU A 19 -12.25 -20.12 -2.80
N THR A 20 -12.06 -21.12 -3.68
CA THR A 20 -11.20 -22.26 -3.38
C THR A 20 -9.72 -21.85 -3.43
N ILE A 21 -8.89 -22.60 -2.74
CA ILE A 21 -7.42 -22.42 -2.83
C ILE A 21 -6.96 -22.63 -4.28
N LEU A 22 -7.55 -23.58 -5.00
CA LEU A 22 -7.22 -23.80 -6.41
C LEU A 22 -7.49 -22.54 -7.25
N ALA A 23 -8.64 -21.88 -7.06
CA ALA A 23 -8.96 -20.64 -7.77
C ALA A 23 -7.97 -19.52 -7.43
N ALA A 24 -7.55 -19.43 -6.18
CA ALA A 24 -6.52 -18.45 -5.77
C ALA A 24 -5.16 -18.75 -6.40
N GLN A 25 -4.77 -20.02 -6.47
CA GLN A 25 -3.54 -20.43 -7.16
C GLN A 25 -3.59 -20.04 -8.64
N ASP A 26 -4.70 -20.29 -9.32
CA ASP A 26 -4.89 -19.89 -10.72
C ASP A 26 -4.78 -18.37 -10.89
N PHE A 27 -5.34 -17.60 -9.97
CA PHE A 27 -5.21 -16.15 -9.97
C PHE A 27 -3.74 -15.71 -9.95
N PHE A 28 -2.94 -16.28 -9.06
CA PHE A 28 -1.51 -15.91 -8.94
C PHE A 28 -0.66 -16.43 -10.11
N MET A 29 -1.14 -17.38 -10.90
CA MET A 29 -0.47 -17.76 -12.15
C MET A 29 -0.57 -16.66 -13.21
N ASP A 30 -1.68 -15.92 -13.23
CA ASP A 30 -1.90 -14.82 -14.17
C ASP A 30 -1.38 -13.50 -13.62
N ALA A 31 -1.54 -13.26 -12.33
CA ALA A 31 -1.16 -12.02 -11.65
C ALA A 31 0.08 -12.26 -10.79
N SER A 32 1.21 -11.71 -11.20
CA SER A 32 2.52 -11.95 -10.57
C SER A 32 2.72 -11.06 -9.34
N TYR A 33 1.83 -11.13 -8.36
CA TYR A 33 1.94 -10.39 -7.10
C TYR A 33 2.48 -11.30 -5.99
N SER A 34 3.13 -10.68 -5.00
CA SER A 34 3.59 -11.40 -3.79
C SER A 34 2.45 -11.69 -2.82
N HIS A 35 1.46 -10.81 -2.80
CA HIS A 35 0.29 -10.84 -1.92
C HIS A 35 -0.94 -10.43 -2.71
N PHE A 36 -2.13 -10.73 -2.20
CA PHE A 36 -3.35 -10.13 -2.73
C PHE A 36 -4.42 -10.04 -1.65
N PRO A 37 -5.23 -8.95 -1.64
CA PRO A 37 -6.24 -8.75 -0.62
C PRO A 37 -7.38 -9.77 -0.70
N VAL A 38 -7.88 -10.15 0.48
CA VAL A 38 -9.00 -11.06 0.64
C VAL A 38 -10.13 -10.34 1.37
N LEU A 39 -11.35 -10.47 0.83
CA LEU A 39 -12.56 -9.96 1.46
C LEU A 39 -13.41 -11.13 1.97
N GLU A 40 -14.06 -10.93 3.10
CA GLU A 40 -15.07 -11.83 3.63
C GLU A 40 -16.37 -11.03 3.84
N ALA A 41 -17.42 -11.44 3.15
CA ALA A 41 -18.68 -10.68 3.12
C ALA A 41 -18.46 -9.18 2.80
N GLY A 42 -17.56 -8.91 1.86
CA GLY A 42 -17.24 -7.54 1.43
C GLY A 42 -16.27 -6.77 2.33
N VAL A 43 -15.84 -7.37 3.44
CA VAL A 43 -14.93 -6.72 4.41
C VAL A 43 -13.50 -7.25 4.23
N TYR A 44 -12.53 -6.34 4.16
CA TYR A 44 -11.11 -6.72 4.08
C TYR A 44 -10.69 -7.45 5.37
N ILE A 45 -10.13 -8.64 5.21
CA ILE A 45 -9.67 -9.46 6.34
C ILE A 45 -8.15 -9.73 6.33
N GLY A 46 -7.45 -9.25 5.33
CA GLY A 46 -6.00 -9.41 5.20
C GLY A 46 -5.61 -9.80 3.79
N SER A 47 -4.31 -9.89 3.54
CA SER A 47 -3.77 -10.30 2.24
C SER A 47 -3.18 -11.70 2.34
N ILE A 48 -3.47 -12.53 1.33
CA ILE A 48 -2.90 -13.86 1.25
C ILE A 48 -1.51 -13.76 0.60
N VAL A 49 -0.57 -14.54 1.11
CA VAL A 49 0.80 -14.62 0.59
C VAL A 49 0.85 -15.67 -0.52
N ALA A 50 1.34 -15.29 -1.69
CA ALA A 50 1.38 -16.19 -2.84
C ALA A 50 2.17 -17.47 -2.54
N ASP A 51 3.32 -17.35 -1.87
CA ASP A 51 4.17 -18.49 -1.54
C ASP A 51 3.48 -19.49 -0.60
N ASP A 52 2.61 -19.01 0.30
CA ASP A 52 1.89 -19.87 1.24
C ASP A 52 0.88 -20.78 0.53
N LEU A 53 0.31 -20.29 -0.59
CA LEU A 53 -0.70 -21.06 -1.34
C LEU A 53 -0.20 -22.39 -1.84
N GLU A 54 1.09 -22.52 -2.12
CA GLU A 54 1.67 -23.76 -2.62
C GLU A 54 1.55 -24.92 -1.61
N THR A 55 1.45 -24.57 -0.32
CA THR A 55 1.37 -25.55 0.77
C THR A 55 -0.05 -25.83 1.22
N PHE A 56 -1.04 -25.08 0.72
CA PHE A 56 -2.42 -25.19 1.16
C PHE A 56 -3.18 -26.28 0.38
N ASP A 57 -4.19 -26.86 1.04
CA ASP A 57 -5.06 -27.88 0.44
C ASP A 57 -5.96 -27.20 -0.62
N THR A 58 -5.87 -27.67 -1.87
CA THR A 58 -6.59 -27.08 -3.00
C THR A 58 -8.11 -27.23 -2.90
N ASP A 59 -8.60 -28.21 -2.13
CA ASP A 59 -10.03 -28.44 -1.94
C ASP A 59 -10.65 -27.54 -0.89
N LYS A 60 -9.82 -26.85 -0.11
CA LYS A 60 -10.29 -25.90 0.91
C LYS A 60 -10.53 -24.52 0.33
N LYS A 61 -11.16 -23.67 1.12
CA LYS A 61 -11.43 -22.28 0.77
C LYS A 61 -10.37 -21.36 1.33
N VAL A 62 -10.21 -20.18 0.72
CA VAL A 62 -9.30 -19.14 1.18
C VAL A 62 -9.60 -18.79 2.65
N GLY A 63 -10.88 -18.70 3.03
CA GLY A 63 -11.30 -18.39 4.40
C GLY A 63 -10.88 -19.42 5.44
N ASP A 64 -10.65 -20.67 5.02
CA ASP A 64 -10.15 -21.71 5.93
C ASP A 64 -8.72 -21.42 6.41
N TYR A 65 -7.99 -20.58 5.69
CA TYR A 65 -6.62 -20.18 6.01
C TYR A 65 -6.52 -18.72 6.45
N LYS A 66 -7.62 -18.10 6.88
CA LYS A 66 -7.62 -16.66 7.25
C LYS A 66 -6.65 -16.32 8.37
N TYR A 67 -6.26 -17.28 9.21
CA TYR A 67 -5.25 -17.10 10.25
C TYR A 67 -3.84 -16.83 9.71
N THR A 68 -3.60 -17.10 8.42
CA THR A 68 -2.31 -16.85 7.75
C THR A 68 -2.26 -15.49 7.06
N LEU A 69 -3.39 -14.81 6.91
CA LEU A 69 -3.47 -13.55 6.18
C LEU A 69 -2.75 -12.42 6.91
N GLU A 70 -2.08 -11.56 6.14
CA GLU A 70 -1.36 -10.40 6.67
C GLU A 70 -2.27 -9.16 6.56
N PRO A 71 -2.54 -8.46 7.67
CA PRO A 71 -3.60 -7.44 7.72
C PRO A 71 -3.14 -6.01 7.42
N PHE A 72 -2.07 -5.81 6.67
CA PHE A 72 -1.58 -4.48 6.34
C PHE A 72 -2.46 -3.79 5.30
N PHE A 73 -2.52 -2.48 5.34
CA PHE A 73 -3.24 -1.65 4.37
C PHE A 73 -2.77 -0.19 4.49
N VAL A 74 -3.19 0.64 3.54
CA VAL A 74 -2.96 2.08 3.56
C VAL A 74 -4.28 2.83 3.37
N ARG A 75 -4.26 4.14 3.66
CA ARG A 75 -5.39 5.05 3.48
C ARG A 75 -5.13 5.96 2.29
N PRO A 76 -6.17 6.42 1.58
CA PRO A 76 -5.98 7.33 0.43
C PRO A 76 -5.32 8.66 0.80
N ASN A 77 -5.48 9.11 2.05
CA ASN A 77 -4.92 10.39 2.52
C ASN A 77 -3.50 10.27 3.10
N MET A 78 -2.91 9.08 3.08
CA MET A 78 -1.53 8.90 3.54
C MET A 78 -0.56 9.53 2.55
N ILE A 79 0.53 10.11 3.05
CA ILE A 79 1.60 10.61 2.20
C ILE A 79 2.35 9.43 1.58
N TRP A 80 2.87 9.64 0.37
CA TRP A 80 3.50 8.58 -0.42
C TRP A 80 4.71 7.92 0.26
N LEU A 81 5.44 8.64 1.11
CA LEU A 81 6.55 8.06 1.88
C LEU A 81 6.05 7.05 2.91
N ASP A 82 4.94 7.34 3.57
CA ASP A 82 4.33 6.40 4.52
C ASP A 82 3.77 5.17 3.78
N VAL A 83 3.26 5.36 2.56
CA VAL A 83 2.82 4.26 1.71
C VAL A 83 4.01 3.36 1.34
N LEU A 84 5.14 3.93 0.92
CA LEU A 84 6.36 3.18 0.61
C LEU A 84 6.88 2.39 1.83
N GLU A 85 6.76 2.96 3.02
CA GLU A 85 7.15 2.26 4.25
C GLU A 85 6.34 0.97 4.43
N VAL A 86 5.04 0.98 4.15
CA VAL A 86 4.20 -0.21 4.25
C VAL A 86 4.65 -1.30 3.27
N PHE A 87 5.02 -0.93 2.04
CA PHE A 87 5.59 -1.87 1.08
C PHE A 87 6.86 -2.54 1.63
N GLY A 88 7.79 -1.74 2.13
CA GLY A 88 9.08 -2.25 2.62
C GLY A 88 8.95 -3.08 3.89
N LYS A 89 8.12 -2.61 4.83
CA LYS A 89 7.92 -3.26 6.12
C LYS A 89 7.28 -4.65 5.99
N ASN A 90 6.41 -4.82 5.00
CA ASN A 90 5.67 -6.07 4.80
C ASN A 90 6.21 -6.93 3.67
N HIS A 91 7.32 -6.54 3.05
CA HIS A 91 7.95 -7.27 1.94
C HIS A 91 6.95 -7.62 0.84
N THR A 92 6.12 -6.65 0.48
CA THR A 92 5.06 -6.83 -0.51
C THR A 92 5.27 -5.93 -1.71
N ASP A 93 4.79 -6.35 -2.87
CA ASP A 93 4.76 -5.53 -4.08
C ASP A 93 3.39 -4.92 -4.38
N ILE A 94 2.43 -5.17 -3.50
CA ILE A 94 1.06 -4.66 -3.58
C ILE A 94 0.55 -4.32 -2.18
N VAL A 95 -0.20 -3.23 -2.05
CA VAL A 95 -0.78 -2.82 -0.76
C VAL A 95 -2.25 -2.47 -0.96
N PRO A 96 -3.16 -3.10 -0.20
CA PRO A 96 -4.59 -2.76 -0.23
C PRO A 96 -4.85 -1.35 0.32
N ILE A 97 -5.88 -0.71 -0.20
CA ILE A 97 -6.30 0.63 0.20
C ILE A 97 -7.69 0.53 0.82
N LEU A 98 -7.84 1.04 2.03
CA LEU A 98 -9.13 1.15 2.71
C LEU A 98 -9.46 2.63 2.90
N ASP A 99 -10.72 2.99 2.68
CA ASP A 99 -11.17 4.35 2.96
C ASP A 99 -11.34 4.61 4.47
N GLU A 100 -11.78 5.80 4.84
CA GLU A 100 -11.97 6.19 6.24
C GLU A 100 -13.00 5.34 6.98
N ASN A 101 -13.89 4.66 6.25
CA ASN A 101 -14.91 3.75 6.80
C ASN A 101 -14.46 2.28 6.74
N ASN A 102 -13.19 2.03 6.44
CA ASN A 102 -12.61 0.70 6.28
C ASN A 102 -13.17 -0.11 5.10
N HIS A 103 -13.76 0.58 4.10
CA HIS A 103 -14.16 -0.07 2.86
C HIS A 103 -12.95 -0.24 1.95
N TYR A 104 -12.82 -1.42 1.36
CA TYR A 104 -11.78 -1.70 0.37
C TYR A 104 -12.09 -0.93 -0.93
N VAL A 105 -11.14 -0.13 -1.40
CA VAL A 105 -11.33 0.72 -2.59
C VAL A 105 -10.40 0.35 -3.75
N GLY A 106 -9.45 -0.52 -3.54
CA GLY A 106 -8.48 -0.92 -4.54
C GLY A 106 -7.11 -1.18 -3.91
N TYR A 107 -6.07 -1.13 -4.72
CA TYR A 107 -4.71 -1.38 -4.26
C TYR A 107 -3.71 -0.50 -4.99
N TYR A 108 -2.52 -0.33 -4.39
CA TYR A 108 -1.37 0.23 -5.07
C TYR A 108 -0.40 -0.88 -5.44
N GLU A 109 0.19 -0.78 -6.62
CA GLU A 109 1.35 -1.59 -7.01
C GLU A 109 2.63 -0.82 -6.70
N LEU A 110 3.67 -1.50 -6.23
CA LEU A 110 4.95 -0.87 -5.92
C LEU A 110 5.51 -0.13 -7.15
N ALA A 111 5.42 -0.74 -8.33
CA ALA A 111 5.92 -0.13 -9.56
C ALA A 111 5.25 1.21 -9.86
N ASP A 112 3.95 1.33 -9.61
CA ASP A 112 3.21 2.57 -9.84
C ASP A 112 3.58 3.65 -8.82
N VAL A 113 3.77 3.28 -7.56
CA VAL A 113 4.19 4.22 -6.51
C VAL A 113 5.62 4.71 -6.79
N MET A 114 6.49 3.84 -7.28
CA MET A 114 7.84 4.24 -7.70
C MET A 114 7.80 5.17 -8.91
N LYS A 115 6.87 4.99 -9.82
CA LYS A 115 6.63 5.90 -10.94
C LYS A 115 6.22 7.28 -10.45
N PHE A 116 5.27 7.33 -9.52
CA PHE A 116 4.84 8.57 -8.87
C PHE A 116 6.02 9.26 -8.18
N PHE A 117 6.84 8.51 -7.46
CA PHE A 117 8.04 9.02 -6.80
C PHE A 117 9.00 9.65 -7.81
N ASN A 118 9.27 8.99 -8.94
CA ASN A 118 10.17 9.48 -9.98
C ASN A 118 9.65 10.74 -10.69
N GLU A 119 8.36 10.98 -10.69
CA GLU A 119 7.75 12.16 -11.29
C GLU A 119 7.77 13.38 -10.39
N THR A 120 8.15 13.21 -9.11
CA THR A 120 8.22 14.34 -8.18
C THR A 120 9.46 15.20 -8.45
N PRO A 121 9.34 16.54 -8.33
CA PRO A 121 10.44 17.45 -8.72
C PRO A 121 11.75 17.21 -7.99
N PHE A 122 11.71 16.83 -6.70
CA PHE A 122 12.91 16.68 -5.89
C PHE A 122 13.73 15.43 -6.22
N ILE A 123 13.24 14.52 -7.05
CA ILE A 123 14.02 13.39 -7.54
C ILE A 123 14.89 13.79 -8.74
N LYS A 124 14.40 14.75 -9.54
CA LYS A 124 15.09 15.23 -10.74
C LYS A 124 16.12 16.32 -10.45
N GLU A 125 16.08 16.88 -9.25
CA GLU A 125 16.96 17.96 -8.83
C GLU A 125 17.74 17.55 -7.59
N ALA A 126 18.97 18.07 -7.46
CA ALA A 126 19.78 17.86 -6.26
C ALA A 126 19.10 18.53 -5.06
N GLY A 127 18.92 17.77 -3.99
CA GLY A 127 18.27 18.28 -2.79
C GLY A 127 17.96 17.19 -1.79
N GLY A 128 17.20 17.54 -0.78
CA GLY A 128 16.74 16.63 0.28
C GLY A 128 15.24 16.71 0.48
N ILE A 129 14.71 15.75 1.23
CA ILE A 129 13.29 15.70 1.60
C ILE A 129 13.17 15.90 3.10
N ILE A 130 12.35 16.88 3.51
CA ILE A 130 12.06 17.11 4.93
C ILE A 130 10.57 16.88 5.15
N ILE A 131 10.25 16.00 6.08
CA ILE A 131 8.89 15.72 6.50
C ILE A 131 8.74 16.18 7.94
N VAL A 132 7.78 17.09 8.17
CA VAL A 132 7.50 17.61 9.49
C VAL A 132 6.12 17.14 9.93
N LYS A 133 6.09 16.36 11.03
CA LYS A 133 4.86 15.90 11.66
C LYS A 133 4.63 16.70 12.93
N LYS A 134 3.64 17.57 12.93
CA LYS A 134 3.26 18.39 14.08
C LYS A 134 1.74 18.48 14.20
N ALA A 135 1.26 18.73 15.42
CA ALA A 135 -0.13 19.11 15.61
C ALA A 135 -0.40 20.41 14.83
N LEU A 136 -1.58 20.52 14.23
CA LEU A 136 -1.91 21.64 13.36
C LEU A 136 -1.77 23.00 14.06
N ILE A 137 -2.10 23.05 15.35
CA ILE A 137 -2.01 24.25 16.17
C ILE A 137 -0.57 24.66 16.48
N ASP A 138 0.39 23.73 16.39
CA ASP A 138 1.80 23.97 16.66
C ASP A 138 2.60 24.25 15.40
N TYR A 139 1.93 24.24 14.24
CA TYR A 139 2.60 24.41 12.96
C TYR A 139 2.98 25.88 12.71
N SER A 140 4.26 26.09 12.35
CA SER A 140 4.76 27.41 11.98
C SER A 140 5.81 27.27 10.88
N MET A 141 5.56 27.89 9.72
CA MET A 141 6.53 27.95 8.63
C MET A 141 7.80 28.70 9.03
N SER A 142 7.68 29.70 9.89
CA SER A 142 8.84 30.45 10.40
C SER A 142 9.79 29.54 11.17
N GLN A 143 9.28 28.66 12.02
CA GLN A 143 10.08 27.71 12.77
C GLN A 143 10.78 26.70 11.85
N ILE A 144 10.06 26.20 10.86
CA ILE A 144 10.62 25.24 9.89
C ILE A 144 11.73 25.92 9.07
N SER A 145 11.49 27.12 8.54
CA SER A 145 12.47 27.89 7.79
C SER A 145 13.72 28.17 8.63
N GLN A 146 13.55 28.55 9.89
CA GLN A 146 14.67 28.84 10.78
C GLN A 146 15.51 27.58 11.04
N ILE A 147 14.90 26.44 11.26
CA ILE A 147 15.60 25.17 11.46
C ILE A 147 16.40 24.81 10.21
N VAL A 148 15.79 24.87 9.04
CA VAL A 148 16.43 24.54 7.77
C VAL A 148 17.58 25.50 7.47
N GLU A 149 17.38 26.80 7.59
CA GLU A 149 18.38 27.82 7.27
C GLU A 149 19.55 27.83 8.25
N SER A 150 19.31 27.56 9.56
CA SER A 150 20.37 27.47 10.55
C SER A 150 21.32 26.29 10.32
N ASN A 151 20.92 25.33 9.49
CA ASN A 151 21.72 24.19 9.08
C ASN A 151 22.19 24.28 7.60
N ASN A 152 22.29 25.52 7.08
CA ASN A 152 22.74 25.81 5.72
C ASN A 152 21.84 25.28 4.60
N GLY A 153 20.57 25.01 4.93
CA GLY A 153 19.58 24.60 3.94
C GLY A 153 18.77 25.79 3.42
N LYS A 154 17.93 25.52 2.44
CA LYS A 154 16.94 26.48 1.93
C LYS A 154 15.59 25.78 1.84
N LEU A 155 14.56 26.47 2.21
CA LEU A 155 13.20 25.95 2.13
C LEU A 155 12.55 26.25 0.78
#